data_c7f1662da3cbcc75919abfb704bac008
#
_entry.id   c7f1662da3cbcc75919abfb704bac008
#
_cell.length_a   1.000
_cell.length_b   1.000
_cell.length_c   1.000
_cell.angle_alpha   90.00
_cell.angle_beta   90.00
_cell.angle_gamma   90.00
#
_symmetry.space_group_name_H-M   'P 1'
#
loop_
_entity.id
_entity.type
_entity.pdbx_description
1 polymer ?
#
loop_
_entity_poly.entity_id
_entity_poly.type
_entity_poly.pdbx_seq_one_letter_code
_entity_poly.pdbx_strand_id
1 'polypeptide(L)'
;MSPISPMSPMSPNDSEGWVAGRILCIDKPLRWTSFDVVNKVRWLLCKHLGTKKLKVGHAGTLDPLATGVMIVCTGRATKRIDEFQSHTKEYVATLRLGATTPSFDLEHEIDAYYPTEHITRELVRATLKRFLGRIEQVPPAYSAVKVDGQRAYDLARREKEVELKPKVLVIDEIELLEYKAPLSNSPHGGENLFTSEEQTCGNEALPPTGGAGEGPIPRTGMRNKAFLTAPATSQDAADYPSITLRVVCSKGTYIRALARDIGQALGSGAHLTALRRTRVGEVRVEDCMSMEEFPAWLDTQISPYPH
;
A
#
# COMPACT_ATOMS: atom_id res chain seq x y z
N MET A 1 -24.81 3.92 -13.34
CA MET A 1 -23.40 3.83 -13.78
C MET A 1 -23.26 2.51 -14.53
N SER A 2 -22.90 2.55 -15.81
CA SER A 2 -22.74 1.32 -16.59
C SER A 2 -21.51 0.55 -16.12
N PRO A 3 -21.60 -0.77 -15.91
CA PRO A 3 -20.45 -1.59 -15.53
C PRO A 3 -19.36 -1.47 -16.60
N ILE A 4 -18.09 -1.50 -16.17
CA ILE A 4 -16.96 -1.65 -17.06
C ILE A 4 -17.00 -3.10 -17.53
N SER A 5 -17.68 -3.33 -18.68
CA SER A 5 -17.71 -4.66 -19.28
C SER A 5 -16.32 -5.12 -19.67
N PRO A 6 -15.97 -6.41 -19.48
CA PRO A 6 -14.77 -6.97 -20.06
C PRO A 6 -14.78 -6.70 -21.57
N MET A 7 -13.64 -6.29 -22.13
CA MET A 7 -13.49 -5.76 -23.46
C MET A 7 -14.04 -6.73 -24.52
N SER A 8 -15.11 -6.31 -25.21
CA SER A 8 -15.64 -7.03 -26.40
C SER A 8 -14.61 -7.02 -27.54
N PRO A 9 -14.52 -8.10 -28.36
CA PRO A 9 -13.63 -8.14 -29.52
C PRO A 9 -14.04 -7.09 -30.54
N MET A 10 -13.05 -6.49 -31.20
CA MET A 10 -13.20 -5.27 -32.00
C MET A 10 -12.99 -5.45 -33.48
N SER A 11 -13.57 -4.52 -34.28
CA SER A 11 -13.40 -4.42 -35.74
C SER A 11 -11.99 -4.01 -36.17
N PRO A 12 -11.47 -4.47 -37.32
CA PRO A 12 -10.06 -4.37 -37.71
C PRO A 12 -9.51 -2.98 -38.04
N ASN A 13 -10.29 -1.91 -37.98
CA ASN A 13 -9.90 -0.57 -38.45
C ASN A 13 -9.78 0.49 -37.34
N ASP A 14 -9.22 0.15 -36.20
CA ASP A 14 -9.42 0.95 -35.00
C ASP A 14 -8.24 1.80 -34.49
N SER A 15 -7.46 2.37 -35.38
CA SER A 15 -6.61 3.51 -35.03
C SER A 15 -7.44 4.68 -34.43
N GLU A 16 -8.67 4.87 -34.94
CA GLU A 16 -9.62 5.86 -34.43
C GLU A 16 -10.07 5.53 -33.00
N GLY A 17 -10.31 4.27 -32.64
CA GLY A 17 -10.72 3.86 -31.29
C GLY A 17 -9.67 4.15 -30.23
N TRP A 18 -8.39 4.00 -30.54
CA TRP A 18 -7.31 4.32 -29.59
C TRP A 18 -7.15 5.82 -29.36
N VAL A 19 -7.39 6.64 -30.38
CA VAL A 19 -7.41 8.12 -30.27
C VAL A 19 -8.70 8.60 -29.62
N ALA A 20 -9.85 7.97 -29.93
CA ALA A 20 -11.12 8.21 -29.25
C ALA A 20 -11.01 7.90 -27.75
N GLY A 21 -10.17 6.94 -27.39
CA GLY A 21 -9.77 6.68 -26.00
C GLY A 21 -10.28 5.36 -25.45
N ARG A 22 -9.36 4.57 -24.96
CA ARG A 22 -9.62 3.29 -24.28
C ARG A 22 -9.13 3.30 -22.86
N ILE A 23 -9.71 2.41 -22.06
CA ILE A 23 -9.33 2.14 -20.69
C ILE A 23 -8.73 0.74 -20.67
N LEU A 24 -7.51 0.64 -20.16
CA LEU A 24 -6.78 -0.61 -19.99
C LEU A 24 -6.62 -0.87 -18.50
N CYS A 25 -6.87 -2.10 -18.09
CA CYS A 25 -6.63 -2.57 -16.74
C CYS A 25 -5.36 -3.43 -16.76
N ILE A 26 -4.31 -2.95 -16.12
CA ILE A 26 -2.97 -3.56 -16.13
C ILE A 26 -2.63 -4.01 -14.71
N ASP A 27 -2.14 -5.23 -14.56
CA ASP A 27 -1.46 -5.68 -13.35
C ASP A 27 -0.02 -5.17 -13.39
N LYS A 28 0.27 -4.12 -12.61
CA LYS A 28 1.59 -3.51 -12.57
C LYS A 28 2.60 -4.48 -11.95
N PRO A 29 3.67 -4.85 -12.65
CA PRO A 29 4.68 -5.71 -12.09
C PRO A 29 5.52 -5.02 -11.00
N LEU A 30 6.15 -5.83 -10.17
CA LEU A 30 7.09 -5.37 -9.13
C LEU A 30 8.28 -4.64 -9.75
N ARG A 31 8.79 -3.61 -9.05
CA ARG A 31 9.94 -2.77 -9.41
C ARG A 31 9.73 -1.86 -10.64
N TRP A 32 8.55 -1.85 -11.23
CA TRP A 32 8.19 -0.86 -12.23
C TRP A 32 7.55 0.35 -11.58
N THR A 33 7.92 1.53 -12.03
CA THR A 33 7.15 2.74 -11.72
C THR A 33 5.84 2.75 -12.51
N SER A 34 4.84 3.48 -12.03
CA SER A 34 3.62 3.72 -12.81
C SER A 34 3.91 4.41 -14.16
N PHE A 35 5.00 5.19 -14.23
CA PHE A 35 5.41 5.87 -15.45
C PHE A 35 6.04 4.90 -16.47
N ASP A 36 6.76 3.87 -16.02
CA ASP A 36 7.31 2.82 -16.88
C ASP A 36 6.19 2.07 -17.61
N VAL A 37 5.12 1.72 -16.88
CA VAL A 37 3.93 1.09 -17.49
C VAL A 37 3.33 2.01 -18.56
N VAL A 38 3.09 3.28 -18.25
CA VAL A 38 2.54 4.26 -19.20
C VAL A 38 3.43 4.41 -20.44
N ASN A 39 4.74 4.48 -20.25
CA ASN A 39 5.68 4.61 -21.35
C ASN A 39 5.72 3.36 -22.22
N LYS A 40 5.73 2.17 -21.62
CA LYS A 40 5.73 0.90 -22.36
C LYS A 40 4.45 0.74 -23.17
N VAL A 41 3.29 0.99 -22.54
CA VAL A 41 1.99 0.96 -23.23
C VAL A 41 1.96 1.98 -24.37
N ARG A 42 2.39 3.22 -24.13
CA ARG A 42 2.45 4.25 -25.17
C ARG A 42 3.35 3.85 -26.33
N TRP A 43 4.54 3.33 -26.05
CA TRP A 43 5.49 2.92 -27.07
C TRP A 43 4.93 1.79 -27.94
N LEU A 44 4.35 0.76 -27.33
CA LEU A 44 3.75 -0.37 -28.05
C LEU A 44 2.59 0.10 -28.93
N LEU A 45 1.67 0.91 -28.39
CA LEU A 45 0.56 1.47 -29.15
C LEU A 45 1.02 2.36 -30.30
N CYS A 46 1.97 3.25 -30.08
CA CYS A 46 2.50 4.12 -31.14
C CYS A 46 3.15 3.31 -32.25
N LYS A 47 3.91 2.26 -31.91
CA LYS A 47 4.53 1.35 -32.90
C LYS A 47 3.48 0.62 -33.73
N HIS A 48 2.46 0.06 -33.09
CA HIS A 48 1.38 -0.69 -33.73
C HIS A 48 0.51 0.19 -34.66
N LEU A 49 0.19 1.40 -34.18
CA LEU A 49 -0.68 2.33 -34.94
C LEU A 49 0.06 3.17 -35.95
N GLY A 50 1.37 3.02 -36.10
CA GLY A 50 2.18 3.85 -37.01
C GLY A 50 2.14 5.35 -36.63
N THR A 51 1.78 5.72 -35.40
CA THR A 51 1.66 7.12 -34.98
C THR A 51 2.84 7.55 -34.10
N LYS A 52 3.24 8.82 -34.23
CA LYS A 52 4.34 9.38 -33.42
C LYS A 52 3.89 9.84 -32.04
N LYS A 53 2.60 10.04 -31.82
CA LYS A 53 2.07 10.61 -30.56
C LYS A 53 0.72 10.02 -30.22
N LEU A 54 0.62 9.52 -29.00
CA LEU A 54 -0.64 9.11 -28.38
C LEU A 54 -0.64 9.59 -26.92
N LYS A 55 -1.75 10.20 -26.47
CA LYS A 55 -1.91 10.50 -25.05
C LYS A 55 -2.16 9.20 -24.29
N VAL A 56 -1.36 8.95 -23.28
CA VAL A 56 -1.53 7.83 -22.35
C VAL A 56 -1.24 8.34 -20.95
N GLY A 57 -2.11 8.01 -20.00
CA GLY A 57 -1.98 8.38 -18.59
C GLY A 57 -2.58 7.31 -17.68
N HIS A 58 -2.37 7.40 -16.38
CA HIS A 58 -2.88 6.43 -15.40
C HIS A 58 -3.73 7.09 -14.31
N ALA A 59 -4.64 6.32 -13.73
CA ALA A 59 -5.53 6.75 -12.68
C ALA A 59 -5.06 6.24 -11.30
N GLY A 60 -4.07 6.91 -10.74
CA GLY A 60 -3.54 6.61 -9.40
C GLY A 60 -2.21 5.89 -9.42
N THR A 61 -1.20 6.55 -8.86
CA THR A 61 0.16 6.04 -8.76
C THR A 61 0.23 4.80 -7.86
N LEU A 62 1.04 3.84 -8.27
CA LEU A 62 1.59 2.78 -7.43
C LEU A 62 3.10 2.99 -7.32
N ASP A 63 3.62 2.83 -6.13
CA ASP A 63 5.06 2.89 -5.86
C ASP A 63 5.79 1.73 -6.59
N PRO A 64 7.11 1.82 -6.81
CA PRO A 64 7.86 0.76 -7.51
C PRO A 64 7.72 -0.62 -6.85
N LEU A 65 7.72 -0.66 -5.51
CA LEU A 65 7.61 -1.91 -4.73
C LEU A 65 6.16 -2.40 -4.57
N ALA A 66 5.16 -1.64 -5.05
CA ALA A 66 3.77 -2.08 -5.07
C ALA A 66 3.42 -2.74 -6.41
N THR A 67 2.48 -3.69 -6.38
CA THR A 67 1.94 -4.40 -7.56
C THR A 67 0.42 -4.22 -7.65
N GLY A 68 -0.20 -4.73 -8.71
CA GLY A 68 -1.65 -4.84 -8.82
C GLY A 68 -2.30 -3.82 -9.74
N VAL A 69 -3.59 -3.64 -9.58
CA VAL A 69 -4.47 -2.90 -10.49
C VAL A 69 -3.97 -1.51 -10.80
N MET A 70 -3.73 -1.24 -12.07
CA MET A 70 -3.39 0.06 -12.61
C MET A 70 -4.28 0.37 -13.83
N ILE A 71 -5.18 1.35 -13.69
CA ILE A 71 -6.03 1.81 -14.78
C ILE A 71 -5.23 2.78 -15.63
N VAL A 72 -5.06 2.43 -16.91
CA VAL A 72 -4.36 3.23 -17.93
C VAL A 72 -5.37 3.71 -18.94
N CYS A 73 -5.38 5.02 -19.23
CA CYS A 73 -6.27 5.66 -20.20
C CYS A 73 -5.49 6.13 -21.40
N THR A 74 -6.05 5.95 -22.62
CA THR A 74 -5.48 6.41 -23.88
C THR A 74 -6.34 7.50 -24.53
N GLY A 75 -5.78 8.28 -25.44
CA GLY A 75 -6.51 9.26 -26.24
C GLY A 75 -7.39 10.20 -25.40
N ARG A 76 -8.65 10.33 -25.80
CA ARG A 76 -9.64 11.19 -25.10
C ARG A 76 -10.03 10.66 -23.72
N ALA A 77 -9.91 9.33 -23.48
CA ALA A 77 -10.21 8.76 -22.17
C ALA A 77 -9.29 9.27 -21.06
N THR A 78 -8.13 9.87 -21.39
CA THR A 78 -7.27 10.53 -20.40
C THR A 78 -7.97 11.67 -19.65
N LYS A 79 -9.06 12.22 -20.19
CA LYS A 79 -9.88 13.23 -19.50
C LYS A 79 -10.71 12.64 -18.36
N ARG A 80 -10.89 11.32 -18.31
CA ARG A 80 -11.63 10.58 -17.29
C ARG A 80 -10.74 10.07 -16.14
N ILE A 81 -9.45 10.37 -16.15
CA ILE A 81 -8.50 9.89 -15.13
C ILE A 81 -8.96 10.25 -13.72
N ASP A 82 -9.47 11.48 -13.52
CA ASP A 82 -9.91 11.94 -12.19
C ASP A 82 -11.13 11.16 -11.68
N GLU A 83 -12.01 10.70 -12.59
CA GLU A 83 -13.14 9.83 -12.28
C GLU A 83 -12.64 8.52 -11.64
N PHE A 84 -11.71 7.82 -12.29
CA PHE A 84 -11.15 6.56 -11.77
C PHE A 84 -10.28 6.78 -10.52
N GLN A 85 -9.61 7.92 -10.41
CA GLN A 85 -8.86 8.26 -9.20
C GLN A 85 -9.76 8.43 -7.99
N SER A 86 -11.03 8.82 -8.18
CA SER A 86 -11.97 9.02 -7.07
C SER A 86 -12.50 7.71 -6.47
N HIS A 87 -12.41 6.60 -7.19
CA HIS A 87 -12.91 5.30 -6.73
C HIS A 87 -12.21 4.83 -5.46
N THR A 88 -12.91 4.04 -4.64
CA THR A 88 -12.36 3.28 -3.51
C THR A 88 -11.29 2.30 -4.01
N LYS A 89 -10.27 2.07 -3.22
CA LYS A 89 -9.18 1.12 -3.49
C LYS A 89 -9.15 0.06 -2.41
N GLU A 90 -8.79 -1.15 -2.83
CA GLU A 90 -8.50 -2.25 -1.92
C GLU A 90 -7.05 -2.68 -2.08
N TYR A 91 -6.41 -2.94 -0.94
CA TYR A 91 -5.02 -3.37 -0.89
C TYR A 91 -4.87 -4.60 0.01
N VAL A 92 -3.95 -5.47 -0.35
CA VAL A 92 -3.34 -6.42 0.56
C VAL A 92 -1.93 -5.91 0.85
N ALA A 93 -1.64 -5.70 2.13
CA ALA A 93 -0.41 -5.09 2.61
C ALA A 93 0.23 -5.96 3.68
N THR A 94 1.51 -6.29 3.52
CA THR A 94 2.29 -6.98 4.54
C THR A 94 3.22 -5.98 5.22
N LEU A 95 3.13 -5.90 6.53
CA LEU A 95 3.93 -5.04 7.39
C LEU A 95 4.86 -5.89 8.24
N ARG A 96 6.12 -5.46 8.34
CA ARG A 96 7.02 -5.91 9.42
C ARG A 96 6.88 -4.95 10.58
N LEU A 97 6.75 -5.50 11.79
CA LEU A 97 6.70 -4.75 13.04
C LEU A 97 8.10 -4.72 13.67
N GLY A 98 8.35 -3.77 14.57
CA GLY A 98 9.61 -3.66 15.30
C GLY A 98 10.72 -2.89 14.59
N ALA A 99 10.48 -2.37 13.39
CA ALA A 99 11.48 -1.57 12.68
C ALA A 99 10.81 -0.51 11.79
N THR A 100 11.50 0.62 11.59
CA THR A 100 11.09 1.67 10.66
C THR A 100 12.12 1.87 9.56
N THR A 101 11.68 2.49 8.46
CA THR A 101 12.52 3.00 7.38
C THR A 101 12.07 4.41 7.02
N PRO A 102 12.93 5.28 6.46
CA PRO A 102 12.57 6.65 6.09
C PRO A 102 11.40 6.75 5.08
N SER A 103 11.26 5.75 4.20
CA SER A 103 10.19 5.67 3.19
C SER A 103 8.96 4.90 3.67
N PHE A 104 9.04 4.24 4.84
CA PHE A 104 8.03 3.33 5.39
C PHE A 104 7.78 2.09 4.53
N ASP A 105 8.77 1.70 3.71
CA ASP A 105 8.83 0.50 2.87
C ASP A 105 10.30 0.03 2.71
N LEU A 106 10.56 -0.88 1.77
CA LEU A 106 11.89 -1.44 1.51
C LEU A 106 12.75 -0.62 0.52
N GLU A 107 12.39 0.62 0.19
CA GLU A 107 13.24 1.49 -0.66
C GLU A 107 14.47 2.01 0.08
N HIS A 108 14.42 2.07 1.41
CA HIS A 108 15.52 2.52 2.27
C HIS A 108 15.83 1.48 3.35
N GLU A 109 17.05 1.53 3.86
CA GLU A 109 17.48 0.72 5.00
C GLU A 109 16.73 1.08 6.28
N ILE A 110 16.75 0.18 7.27
CA ILE A 110 16.14 0.40 8.56
C ILE A 110 16.86 1.53 9.28
N ASP A 111 16.12 2.51 9.77
CA ASP A 111 16.63 3.66 10.52
C ASP A 111 16.42 3.53 12.04
N ALA A 112 15.49 2.69 12.51
CA ALA A 112 15.28 2.44 13.93
C ALA A 112 14.63 1.07 14.19
N TYR A 113 14.95 0.49 15.37
CA TYR A 113 14.37 -0.73 15.91
C TYR A 113 13.55 -0.43 17.17
N TYR A 114 12.54 -1.26 17.42
CA TYR A 114 11.57 -1.09 18.51
C TYR A 114 11.23 -2.44 19.13
N PRO A 115 10.85 -2.47 20.44
CA PRO A 115 10.37 -3.67 21.10
C PRO A 115 9.13 -4.26 20.42
N THR A 116 9.00 -5.58 20.43
CA THR A 116 7.87 -6.32 19.82
C THR A 116 7.27 -7.38 20.72
N GLU A 117 7.86 -7.65 21.90
CA GLU A 117 7.50 -8.74 22.82
C GLU A 117 6.06 -8.61 23.33
N HIS A 118 5.56 -7.37 23.42
CA HIS A 118 4.20 -7.06 23.85
C HIS A 118 3.15 -7.18 22.76
N ILE A 119 3.59 -7.38 21.49
CA ILE A 119 2.68 -7.38 20.35
C ILE A 119 2.06 -8.77 20.18
N THR A 120 0.77 -8.87 20.48
CA THR A 120 -0.03 -10.08 20.28
C THR A 120 -1.02 -9.87 19.12
N ARG A 121 -1.56 -10.97 18.61
CA ARG A 121 -2.62 -10.93 17.58
C ARG A 121 -3.85 -10.14 18.09
N GLU A 122 -4.20 -10.27 19.34
CA GLU A 122 -5.32 -9.60 19.99
C GLU A 122 -5.09 -8.08 20.05
N LEU A 123 -3.88 -7.66 20.46
CA LEU A 123 -3.50 -6.26 20.49
C LEU A 123 -3.55 -5.65 19.09
N VAL A 124 -3.03 -6.36 18.07
CA VAL A 124 -3.12 -5.92 16.66
C VAL A 124 -4.57 -5.72 16.27
N ARG A 125 -5.45 -6.72 16.48
CA ARG A 125 -6.89 -6.61 16.15
C ARG A 125 -7.58 -5.45 16.86
N ALA A 126 -7.26 -5.22 18.12
CA ALA A 126 -7.82 -4.10 18.89
C ALA A 126 -7.34 -2.76 18.33
N THR A 127 -6.06 -2.66 17.98
CA THR A 127 -5.44 -1.45 17.42
C THR A 127 -6.02 -1.12 16.04
N LEU A 128 -6.21 -2.11 15.16
CA LEU A 128 -6.75 -1.88 13.82
C LEU A 128 -8.15 -1.25 13.84
N LYS A 129 -8.99 -1.55 14.83
CA LYS A 129 -10.32 -0.94 14.98
C LYS A 129 -10.27 0.59 15.10
N ARG A 130 -9.16 1.15 15.59
CA ARG A 130 -8.96 2.60 15.74
C ARG A 130 -8.75 3.31 14.41
N PHE A 131 -8.43 2.58 13.35
CA PHE A 131 -8.19 3.12 12.00
C PHE A 131 -9.43 3.03 11.10
N LEU A 132 -10.55 2.45 11.57
CA LEU A 132 -11.80 2.43 10.81
C LEU A 132 -12.46 3.81 10.77
N GLY A 133 -13.08 4.13 9.63
CA GLY A 133 -13.79 5.38 9.41
C GLY A 133 -12.86 6.54 9.05
N ARG A 134 -13.16 7.73 9.57
CA ARG A 134 -12.41 8.96 9.27
C ARG A 134 -11.14 9.03 10.10
N ILE A 135 -10.01 9.14 9.42
CA ILE A 135 -8.70 9.31 10.06
C ILE A 135 -7.98 10.55 9.50
N GLU A 136 -7.12 11.14 10.30
CA GLU A 136 -6.14 12.13 9.85
C GLU A 136 -4.80 11.44 9.57
N GLN A 137 -4.28 11.58 8.37
CA GLN A 137 -3.02 10.98 7.97
C GLN A 137 -2.05 12.04 7.45
N VAL A 138 -0.84 12.07 7.99
CA VAL A 138 0.27 12.85 7.42
C VAL A 138 0.90 12.02 6.29
N PRO A 139 0.90 12.51 5.03
CA PRO A 139 1.54 11.82 3.92
C PRO A 139 3.02 11.52 4.20
N PRO A 140 3.63 10.50 3.57
CA PRO A 140 5.06 10.29 3.68
C PRO A 140 5.84 11.38 2.95
N ALA A 141 7.04 11.72 3.42
CA ALA A 141 7.93 12.68 2.76
C ALA A 141 8.26 12.25 1.32
N TYR A 142 8.45 10.94 1.11
CA TYR A 142 8.63 10.32 -0.19
C TYR A 142 7.29 10.12 -0.92
N SER A 143 6.58 11.22 -1.23
CA SER A 143 5.29 11.20 -1.92
C SER A 143 5.22 12.23 -3.04
N ALA A 144 4.24 12.08 -3.93
CA ALA A 144 3.98 13.00 -5.03
C ALA A 144 3.20 14.26 -4.60
N VAL A 145 2.96 14.47 -3.29
CA VAL A 145 2.32 15.67 -2.75
C VAL A 145 3.16 16.89 -3.12
N LYS A 146 2.51 17.96 -3.56
CA LYS A 146 3.19 19.22 -3.86
C LYS A 146 3.20 20.14 -2.63
N VAL A 147 4.38 20.63 -2.31
CA VAL A 147 4.60 21.68 -1.30
C VAL A 147 5.31 22.81 -2.02
N ASP A 148 4.71 24.00 -2.04
CA ASP A 148 5.22 25.20 -2.74
C ASP A 148 5.58 24.94 -4.21
N GLY A 149 4.74 24.16 -4.91
CA GLY A 149 4.90 23.84 -6.32
C GLY A 149 5.90 22.71 -6.63
N GLN A 150 6.71 22.27 -5.66
CA GLN A 150 7.66 21.16 -5.77
C GLN A 150 7.06 19.87 -5.19
N ARG A 151 7.47 18.71 -5.71
CA ARG A 151 7.01 17.44 -5.16
C ARG A 151 7.78 17.10 -3.89
N ALA A 152 7.08 16.59 -2.87
CA ALA A 152 7.68 16.26 -1.58
C ALA A 152 8.85 15.29 -1.72
N TYR A 153 8.77 14.29 -2.61
CA TYR A 153 9.86 13.33 -2.83
C TYR A 153 11.13 13.98 -3.40
N ASP A 154 11.01 15.05 -4.23
CA ASP A 154 12.17 15.78 -4.75
C ASP A 154 12.88 16.57 -3.64
N LEU A 155 12.12 17.07 -2.68
CA LEU A 155 12.63 17.78 -1.50
C LEU A 155 13.27 16.80 -0.52
N ALA A 156 12.61 15.65 -0.26
CA ALA A 156 13.12 14.62 0.64
C ALA A 156 14.46 14.04 0.15
N ARG A 157 14.62 13.82 -1.16
CA ARG A 157 15.91 13.39 -1.76
C ARG A 157 17.04 14.42 -1.60
N ARG A 158 16.70 15.68 -1.39
CA ARG A 158 17.67 16.77 -1.15
C ARG A 158 17.85 17.03 0.34
N GLU A 159 17.41 16.10 1.20
CA GLU A 159 17.49 16.19 2.66
C GLU A 159 16.82 17.46 3.24
N LYS A 160 15.88 18.06 2.50
CA LYS A 160 15.12 19.20 3.00
C LYS A 160 13.96 18.69 3.86
N GLU A 161 13.85 19.24 5.06
CA GLU A 161 12.65 19.00 5.89
C GLU A 161 11.42 19.55 5.17
N VAL A 162 10.40 18.70 5.04
CA VAL A 162 9.13 19.06 4.41
C VAL A 162 8.03 18.90 5.44
N GLU A 163 7.44 20.02 5.82
CA GLU A 163 6.23 19.99 6.65
C GLU A 163 5.02 19.63 5.78
N LEU A 164 4.48 18.43 6.00
CA LEU A 164 3.30 17.93 5.28
C LEU A 164 2.07 18.06 6.15
N LYS A 165 1.05 18.73 5.61
CA LYS A 165 -0.24 18.90 6.31
C LYS A 165 -1.01 17.58 6.34
N PRO A 166 -1.62 17.23 7.49
CA PRO A 166 -2.49 16.07 7.58
C PRO A 166 -3.69 16.21 6.62
N LYS A 167 -4.15 15.06 6.12
CA LYS A 167 -5.33 14.94 5.27
C LYS A 167 -6.33 14.02 5.93
N VAL A 168 -7.60 14.41 5.86
CA VAL A 168 -8.71 13.55 6.30
C VAL A 168 -8.98 12.53 5.21
N LEU A 169 -8.96 11.26 5.58
CA LEU A 169 -9.17 10.10 4.72
C LEU A 169 -10.21 9.18 5.37
N VAL A 170 -10.71 8.22 4.60
CA VAL A 170 -11.66 7.22 5.09
C VAL A 170 -11.08 5.84 4.84
N ILE A 171 -11.06 5.01 5.87
CA ILE A 171 -10.80 3.57 5.77
C ILE A 171 -12.14 2.88 5.99
N ASP A 172 -12.70 2.32 4.93
CA ASP A 172 -14.00 1.68 4.96
C ASP A 172 -13.92 0.31 5.63
N GLU A 173 -12.83 -0.43 5.37
CA GLU A 173 -12.57 -1.74 5.95
C GLU A 173 -11.07 -1.90 6.23
N ILE A 174 -10.76 -2.55 7.34
CA ILE A 174 -9.40 -3.00 7.68
C ILE A 174 -9.50 -4.35 8.40
N GLU A 175 -8.85 -5.36 7.86
CA GLU A 175 -8.93 -6.74 8.33
C GLU A 175 -7.52 -7.32 8.50
N LEU A 176 -7.29 -8.03 9.61
CA LEU A 176 -6.08 -8.81 9.82
C LEU A 176 -6.25 -10.18 9.16
N LEU A 177 -5.58 -10.39 8.03
CA LEU A 177 -5.57 -11.66 7.32
C LEU A 177 -4.62 -12.67 7.98
N GLU A 178 -3.41 -12.22 8.33
CA GLU A 178 -2.38 -13.07 8.91
C GLU A 178 -1.59 -12.32 9.99
N TYR A 179 -1.19 -13.04 11.04
CA TYR A 179 -0.20 -12.62 12.03
C TYR A 179 0.84 -13.71 12.16
N LYS A 180 2.09 -13.38 11.90
CA LYS A 180 3.26 -14.23 12.10
C LYS A 180 4.03 -13.72 13.30
N ALA A 181 4.11 -14.56 14.34
CA ALA A 181 4.97 -14.30 15.49
C ALA A 181 6.45 -14.39 15.10
N PRO A 182 7.37 -13.78 15.87
CA PRO A 182 8.81 -13.98 15.69
C PRO A 182 9.17 -15.46 15.82
N LEU A 183 10.14 -15.94 15.05
CA LEU A 183 10.57 -17.34 15.10
C LEU A 183 11.15 -17.74 16.45
N SER A 184 11.76 -16.81 17.18
CA SER A 184 12.32 -17.01 18.51
C SER A 184 11.27 -17.35 19.58
N ASN A 185 9.99 -17.07 19.32
CA ASN A 185 8.86 -17.37 20.22
C ASN A 185 8.05 -18.60 19.76
N SER A 186 8.48 -19.33 18.77
CA SER A 186 7.90 -20.64 18.49
C SER A 186 8.26 -21.57 19.64
N PRO A 187 7.29 -22.23 20.31
CA PRO A 187 7.60 -23.23 21.30
C PRO A 187 8.30 -24.39 20.57
N HIS A 188 9.61 -24.38 20.61
CA HIS A 188 10.37 -25.57 20.27
C HIS A 188 9.97 -26.64 21.31
N GLY A 189 9.37 -27.71 20.82
CA GLY A 189 9.12 -28.90 21.59
C GLY A 189 10.41 -29.39 22.24
N GLY A 190 10.56 -29.04 23.48
CA GLY A 190 11.53 -29.56 24.41
C GLY A 190 10.75 -30.05 25.61
N GLU A 191 10.49 -31.35 25.65
CA GLU A 191 10.13 -32.00 26.88
C GLU A 191 11.15 -31.63 27.94
N ASN A 192 10.77 -30.88 28.91
CA ASN A 192 11.46 -30.81 30.19
C ASN A 192 10.44 -31.01 31.30
N LEU A 193 10.43 -32.25 31.77
CA LEU A 193 10.05 -32.57 33.15
C LEU A 193 10.81 -31.64 34.09
N PHE A 194 10.11 -30.75 34.79
CA PHE A 194 10.45 -30.42 36.19
C PHE A 194 9.21 -29.97 36.94
N THR A 195 9.05 -30.68 38.02
CA THR A 195 8.09 -30.65 39.11
C THR A 195 7.72 -29.27 39.64
N SER A 196 6.45 -29.22 39.98
CA SER A 196 5.73 -28.37 40.96
C SER A 196 6.58 -27.69 42.03
N GLU A 197 6.36 -26.39 42.20
CA GLU A 197 6.21 -25.78 43.50
C GLU A 197 5.23 -24.60 43.42
N GLU A 198 4.20 -24.70 44.26
CA GLU A 198 3.20 -23.65 44.52
C GLU A 198 3.86 -22.44 45.16
N GLN A 199 3.56 -21.25 44.66
CA GLN A 199 3.56 -20.07 45.51
C GLN A 199 2.40 -19.15 45.14
N THR A 200 1.41 -19.19 46.04
CA THR A 200 0.34 -18.20 46.19
C THR A 200 0.94 -16.86 46.62
N CYS A 201 0.49 -15.78 45.99
CA CYS A 201 0.15 -14.54 46.71
C CYS A 201 -0.34 -13.44 45.76
N GLY A 202 -1.46 -12.87 46.11
CA GLY A 202 -1.72 -11.42 46.06
C GLY A 202 -2.69 -10.94 45.01
N ASN A 203 -3.99 -10.98 45.31
CA ASN A 203 -5.00 -10.12 44.70
C ASN A 203 -4.68 -8.65 44.97
N GLU A 204 -4.39 -7.85 43.99
CA GLU A 204 -4.62 -6.42 44.07
C GLU A 204 -5.61 -5.97 42.99
N ALA A 205 -6.67 -5.34 43.47
CA ALA A 205 -7.82 -4.91 42.72
C ALA A 205 -7.47 -3.74 41.77
N LEU A 206 -7.91 -3.85 40.51
CA LEU A 206 -7.93 -2.76 39.54
C LEU A 206 -9.00 -1.72 39.96
N PRO A 207 -8.71 -0.43 39.85
CA PRO A 207 -9.70 0.63 40.05
C PRO A 207 -10.74 0.68 38.91
N PRO A 208 -11.94 1.22 39.18
CA PRO A 208 -13.07 1.14 38.25
C PRO A 208 -12.87 2.05 37.04
N THR A 209 -13.24 1.52 35.89
CA THR A 209 -13.30 2.21 34.60
C THR A 209 -14.39 3.28 34.61
N GLY A 210 -13.98 4.54 34.55
CA GLY A 210 -14.86 5.66 34.28
C GLY A 210 -14.79 6.05 32.81
N GLY A 211 -15.98 6.16 32.19
CA GLY A 211 -16.30 7.06 31.10
C GLY A 211 -15.59 6.89 29.76
N ALA A 212 -16.32 6.33 28.77
CA ALA A 212 -16.00 6.46 27.36
C ALA A 212 -16.08 7.94 26.92
N GLY A 213 -14.89 8.55 26.79
CA GLY A 213 -14.74 9.82 26.10
C GLY A 213 -14.07 9.53 24.75
N GLU A 214 -14.73 9.84 23.65
CA GLU A 214 -14.12 9.88 22.31
C GLU A 214 -13.00 10.93 22.33
N GLY A 215 -11.78 10.50 22.63
CA GLY A 215 -10.58 11.31 22.50
C GLY A 215 -10.06 11.29 21.06
N PRO A 216 -9.60 12.41 20.51
CA PRO A 216 -9.02 12.45 19.17
C PRO A 216 -7.78 11.56 19.12
N ILE A 217 -7.61 10.86 17.99
CA ILE A 217 -6.41 10.08 17.67
C ILE A 217 -5.18 10.98 17.90
N PRO A 218 -4.15 10.55 18.63
CA PRO A 218 -2.99 11.39 18.91
C PRO A 218 -2.37 11.90 17.63
N ARG A 219 -2.21 13.20 17.50
CA ARG A 219 -1.46 13.82 16.41
C ARG A 219 -0.02 13.34 16.48
N THR A 220 0.42 12.61 15.46
CA THR A 220 1.77 12.13 15.30
C THR A 220 2.71 13.27 14.93
N GLY A 221 3.33 13.86 15.94
CA GLY A 221 4.31 14.93 15.78
C GLY A 221 5.41 14.92 16.84
N MET A 222 5.43 13.94 17.77
CA MET A 222 6.46 13.87 18.81
C MET A 222 7.40 12.70 18.53
N ARG A 223 8.65 13.03 18.21
CA ARG A 223 9.77 12.10 18.30
C ARG A 223 9.96 11.74 19.79
N ASN A 224 9.39 10.62 20.23
CA ASN A 224 9.78 10.04 21.50
C ASN A 224 11.16 9.39 21.33
N LYS A 225 12.22 10.15 21.69
CA LYS A 225 13.61 9.66 21.73
C LYS A 225 13.87 8.54 22.76
N ALA A 226 12.85 8.08 23.48
CA ALA A 226 13.03 7.24 24.67
C ALA A 226 13.07 5.72 24.42
N PHE A 227 12.90 5.25 23.18
CA PHE A 227 12.82 3.80 22.90
C PHE A 227 13.81 3.28 21.86
N LEU A 228 14.87 4.05 21.56
CA LEU A 228 15.92 3.56 20.67
C LEU A 228 16.79 2.57 21.46
N THR A 229 16.55 1.30 21.30
CA THR A 229 17.54 0.27 21.63
C THR A 229 18.66 0.32 20.61
N ALA A 230 19.91 0.09 21.06
CA ALA A 230 21.08 0.04 20.18
C ALA A 230 20.82 -0.88 18.96
N PRO A 231 21.42 -0.59 17.78
CA PRO A 231 21.19 -1.38 16.58
C PRO A 231 21.52 -2.84 16.88
N ALA A 232 20.50 -3.70 16.82
CA ALA A 232 20.75 -5.12 16.76
C ALA A 232 21.53 -5.37 15.45
N THR A 233 22.67 -6.00 15.56
CA THR A 233 23.43 -6.49 14.43
C THR A 233 22.49 -7.19 13.46
N SER A 234 22.71 -7.11 12.18
CA SER A 234 21.95 -7.57 11.02
C SER A 234 21.43 -9.02 11.07
N GLN A 235 20.95 -9.46 12.19
CA GLN A 235 20.32 -10.77 12.42
C GLN A 235 18.84 -10.66 12.08
N ASP A 236 18.59 -11.11 10.91
CA ASP A 236 17.45 -11.83 10.40
C ASP A 236 16.05 -11.18 10.46
N ALA A 237 15.63 -10.88 9.24
CA ALA A 237 14.25 -10.52 8.90
C ALA A 237 13.17 -11.50 9.45
N ALA A 238 13.59 -12.67 9.89
CA ALA A 238 12.77 -13.73 10.47
C ALA A 238 12.42 -13.52 11.96
N ASP A 239 13.18 -12.70 12.67
CA ASP A 239 13.02 -12.50 14.12
C ASP A 239 11.97 -11.44 14.49
N TYR A 240 11.38 -10.76 13.51
CA TYR A 240 10.36 -9.75 13.75
C TYR A 240 8.96 -10.22 13.37
N PRO A 241 7.95 -9.91 14.18
CA PRO A 241 6.58 -10.26 13.83
C PRO A 241 6.15 -9.52 12.57
N SER A 242 5.28 -10.16 11.79
CA SER A 242 4.68 -9.54 10.63
C SER A 242 3.17 -9.73 10.60
N ILE A 243 2.49 -8.77 9.98
CA ILE A 243 1.04 -8.80 9.77
C ILE A 243 0.71 -8.59 8.30
N THR A 244 -0.29 -9.31 7.82
CA THR A 244 -0.88 -9.06 6.50
C THR A 244 -2.29 -8.55 6.69
N LEU A 245 -2.58 -7.41 6.08
CA LEU A 245 -3.83 -6.68 6.20
C LEU A 245 -4.52 -6.59 4.85
N ARG A 246 -5.86 -6.70 4.84
CA ARG A 246 -6.71 -6.21 3.77
C ARG A 246 -7.24 -4.85 4.18
N VAL A 247 -7.12 -3.86 3.30
CA VAL A 247 -7.53 -2.47 3.56
C VAL A 247 -8.36 -1.95 2.40
N VAL A 248 -9.58 -1.49 2.69
CA VAL A 248 -10.45 -0.79 1.74
C VAL A 248 -10.50 0.69 2.14
N CYS A 249 -10.13 1.60 1.24
CA CYS A 249 -9.95 2.99 1.60
C CYS A 249 -10.24 3.97 0.46
N SER A 250 -10.48 5.22 0.85
CA SER A 250 -10.71 6.34 -0.06
C SER A 250 -9.46 6.73 -0.85
N LYS A 251 -9.65 7.54 -1.89
CA LYS A 251 -8.55 8.12 -2.66
C LYS A 251 -7.59 8.92 -1.75
N GLY A 252 -6.31 8.86 -2.08
CA GLY A 252 -5.27 9.64 -1.41
C GLY A 252 -4.73 9.01 -0.13
N THR A 253 -5.21 7.83 0.25
CA THR A 253 -4.66 7.05 1.37
C THR A 253 -3.29 6.48 0.99
N TYR A 254 -2.29 6.73 1.84
CA TYR A 254 -0.95 6.19 1.72
C TYR A 254 -0.81 4.97 2.64
N ILE A 255 -0.75 3.77 2.05
CA ILE A 255 -0.64 2.53 2.86
C ILE A 255 0.69 2.48 3.60
N ARG A 256 1.76 3.09 3.07
CA ARG A 256 3.04 3.28 3.77
C ARG A 256 2.90 4.11 5.05
N ALA A 257 2.16 5.22 4.97
CA ALA A 257 1.89 6.03 6.16
C ALA A 257 0.96 5.29 7.14
N LEU A 258 0.01 4.50 6.65
CA LEU A 258 -0.84 3.66 7.49
C LEU A 258 0.00 2.61 8.24
N ALA A 259 1.01 2.01 7.60
CA ALA A 259 1.94 1.10 8.26
C ALA A 259 2.69 1.78 9.41
N ARG A 260 3.25 2.98 9.17
CA ARG A 260 3.88 3.80 10.20
C ARG A 260 2.92 4.04 11.37
N ASP A 261 1.70 4.51 11.06
CA ASP A 261 0.71 4.91 12.08
C ASP A 261 0.24 3.71 12.92
N ILE A 262 0.08 2.53 12.28
CA ILE A 262 -0.23 1.26 12.98
C ILE A 262 0.94 0.87 13.90
N GLY A 263 2.19 0.91 13.41
CA GLY A 263 3.37 0.61 14.22
C GLY A 263 3.45 1.50 15.46
N GLN A 264 3.24 2.80 15.30
CA GLN A 264 3.21 3.75 16.41
C GLN A 264 2.05 3.47 17.39
N ALA A 265 0.86 3.14 16.88
CA ALA A 265 -0.30 2.81 17.71
C ALA A 265 -0.14 1.50 18.49
N LEU A 266 0.74 0.61 18.02
CA LEU A 266 1.16 -0.60 18.73
C LEU A 266 2.28 -0.34 19.76
N GLY A 267 2.77 0.89 19.91
CA GLY A 267 3.92 1.22 20.77
C GLY A 267 5.25 0.69 20.19
N SER A 268 5.35 0.54 18.88
CA SER A 268 6.49 -0.01 18.15
C SER A 268 6.73 0.76 16.85
N GLY A 269 7.55 0.22 15.96
CA GLY A 269 7.72 0.67 14.58
C GLY A 269 7.08 -0.30 13.60
N ALA A 270 6.80 0.17 12.37
CA ALA A 270 6.43 -0.71 11.26
C ALA A 270 6.77 -0.08 9.91
N HIS A 271 7.02 -0.94 8.92
CA HIS A 271 7.17 -0.57 7.52
C HIS A 271 6.57 -1.65 6.61
N LEU A 272 6.22 -1.27 5.40
CA LEU A 272 5.70 -2.21 4.39
C LEU A 272 6.83 -3.10 3.85
N THR A 273 6.56 -4.40 3.75
CA THR A 273 7.42 -5.37 3.05
C THR A 273 6.79 -5.85 1.74
N ALA A 274 5.47 -5.79 1.62
CA ALA A 274 4.75 -6.05 0.37
C ALA A 274 3.47 -5.21 0.29
N LEU A 275 3.11 -4.80 -0.92
CA LEU A 275 1.88 -4.07 -1.20
C LEU A 275 1.32 -4.50 -2.56
N ARG A 276 0.06 -4.95 -2.57
CA ARG A 276 -0.68 -5.26 -3.77
C ARG A 276 -2.02 -4.54 -3.78
N ARG A 277 -2.29 -3.73 -4.81
CA ARG A 277 -3.62 -3.15 -5.01
C ARG A 277 -4.50 -4.16 -5.73
N THR A 278 -5.43 -4.77 -5.00
CA THR A 278 -6.30 -5.84 -5.51
C THR A 278 -7.52 -5.32 -6.24
N ARG A 279 -7.96 -4.06 -5.94
CA ARG A 279 -9.16 -3.49 -6.56
C ARG A 279 -9.11 -1.96 -6.67
N VAL A 280 -9.73 -1.42 -7.72
CA VAL A 280 -10.02 0.00 -7.91
C VAL A 280 -11.46 0.14 -8.41
N GLY A 281 -12.36 0.61 -7.58
CA GLY A 281 -13.80 0.59 -7.87
C GLY A 281 -14.26 -0.84 -8.12
N GLU A 282 -14.78 -1.12 -9.31
CA GLU A 282 -15.25 -2.45 -9.72
C GLU A 282 -14.14 -3.31 -10.37
N VAL A 283 -13.02 -2.70 -10.77
CA VAL A 283 -11.92 -3.41 -11.45
C VAL A 283 -11.11 -4.19 -10.43
N ARG A 284 -11.03 -5.50 -10.60
CA ARG A 284 -10.24 -6.42 -9.78
C ARG A 284 -8.94 -6.78 -10.48
N VAL A 285 -7.96 -7.23 -9.73
CA VAL A 285 -6.65 -7.59 -10.28
C VAL A 285 -6.71 -8.82 -11.19
N GLU A 286 -7.65 -9.71 -10.95
CA GLU A 286 -7.96 -10.88 -11.79
C GLU A 286 -8.45 -10.51 -13.19
N ASP A 287 -9.03 -9.30 -13.34
CA ASP A 287 -9.51 -8.76 -14.61
C ASP A 287 -8.41 -7.97 -15.35
N CYS A 288 -7.23 -7.84 -14.76
CA CYS A 288 -6.13 -7.06 -15.31
C CYS A 288 -5.19 -7.92 -16.15
N MET A 289 -4.72 -7.33 -17.22
CA MET A 289 -3.71 -7.93 -18.10
C MET A 289 -2.31 -7.66 -17.55
N SER A 290 -1.42 -8.64 -17.60
CA SER A 290 -0.01 -8.43 -17.28
C SER A 290 0.70 -7.62 -18.38
N MET A 291 1.84 -7.00 -18.04
CA MET A 291 2.68 -6.32 -19.02
C MET A 291 3.39 -7.28 -19.99
N GLU A 292 3.46 -8.56 -19.63
CA GLU A 292 4.03 -9.62 -20.47
C GLU A 292 3.04 -10.06 -21.55
N GLU A 293 1.76 -10.16 -21.20
CA GLU A 293 0.68 -10.55 -22.12
C GLU A 293 0.27 -9.39 -23.07
N PHE A 294 0.46 -8.14 -22.62
CA PHE A 294 -0.02 -6.97 -23.34
C PHE A 294 0.41 -6.90 -24.83
N PRO A 295 1.67 -7.22 -25.23
CA PRO A 295 2.07 -7.20 -26.64
C PRO A 295 1.30 -8.21 -27.48
N ALA A 296 1.21 -9.46 -27.05
CA ALA A 296 0.49 -10.52 -27.76
C ALA A 296 -1.01 -10.21 -27.88
N TRP A 297 -1.62 -9.71 -26.79
CA TRP A 297 -3.00 -9.26 -26.82
C TRP A 297 -3.19 -8.09 -27.81
N LEU A 298 -2.27 -7.13 -27.84
CA LEU A 298 -2.34 -5.98 -28.74
C LEU A 298 -2.29 -6.43 -30.21
N ASP A 299 -1.50 -7.45 -30.54
CA ASP A 299 -1.43 -8.03 -31.88
C ASP A 299 -2.78 -8.60 -32.34
N THR A 300 -3.57 -9.15 -31.40
CA THR A 300 -4.93 -9.64 -31.71
C THR A 300 -5.95 -8.54 -31.94
N GLN A 301 -5.69 -7.32 -31.38
CA GLN A 301 -6.62 -6.19 -31.50
C GLN A 301 -6.46 -5.38 -32.78
N ILE A 302 -5.35 -5.53 -33.47
CA ILE A 302 -4.96 -4.71 -34.64
C ILE A 302 -4.54 -5.63 -35.80
N SER A 303 -5.26 -6.74 -36.01
CA SER A 303 -4.97 -7.60 -37.17
C SER A 303 -5.28 -6.86 -38.48
N PRO A 304 -4.31 -6.71 -39.41
CA PRO A 304 -4.53 -6.03 -40.68
C PRO A 304 -5.29 -6.87 -41.71
N TYR A 305 -5.63 -8.13 -41.43
CA TYR A 305 -6.33 -9.02 -42.36
C TYR A 305 -7.65 -9.52 -41.78
N PRO A 306 -8.79 -9.27 -42.49
CA PRO A 306 -10.00 -10.05 -42.24
C PRO A 306 -9.74 -11.50 -42.69
N HIS A 307 -9.97 -12.48 -41.80
CA HIS A 307 -10.04 -13.88 -42.18
C HIS A 307 -11.30 -14.17 -42.96
#